data_cdc076cbcbc376d94267936c875166b8
#
_entry.id   cdc076cbcbc376d94267936c875166b8
#
_cell.length_a   1.000
_cell.length_b   1.000
_cell.length_c   1.000
_cell.angle_alpha   90.00
_cell.angle_beta   90.00
_cell.angle_gamma   90.00
#
_symmetry.space_group_name_H-M   'P 1'
#
loop_
_entity.id
_entity.type
_entity.pdbx_description
1 polymer ?
#
loop_
_entity_poly.entity_id
_entity_poly.type
_entity_poly.pdbx_seq_one_letter_code
_entity_poly.pdbx_strand_id
1 'polypeptide(L)'
;MWRVYMKKILFAASEGVPFIKTGGLADVVGSLPKYIDKEYFDVRVFIPKYTCMKQEMKDKLRYVTHFYMDFNWQNVYVGVLEAEEAGVHYYFIDNESYFGGFKPYGDDPRYEIEKYAYFCKAVLSALPLLNFQPDLIHCHDWQTGLIPVYLKERFHGGDFYRNMKSVITIHNLKFQGKWDVKTVQSITGLPEYYFTSDKLEAYKDANLLKGGIVFADAVTTVSDTYAEEIKTPFYGEGLDGLLRARSHDLRGIVNGIDYGEFNPETDKNIVKAYNAVNFRKEKVKNKRALQEELGLRVDDKKMMIGLVSRLTDQKGLDLIAYVMDELCQDDIQFVVLGTGEERYENMVRHFDWKYGDKVAANIYYSDALSHKIYAACDAYLMPSLFEPCGLSQLIALRYGTVPIVRETGGLKDTVQPYNEYESTGTGFSFTNYNAHEMLNTIRYAEHIYYDRKREWNKIVDRAMATDYSWKVSAGKYQEMYDWLIG
;
A
#
# COMPACT_ATOMS: atom_id res chain seq x y z
N MET A 1 42.44 4.36 -2.84
CA MET A 1 41.06 3.80 -2.78
C MET A 1 40.19 4.85 -2.12
N TRP A 2 39.39 5.61 -2.86
CA TRP A 2 38.43 6.53 -2.30
C TRP A 2 37.37 5.67 -1.64
N ARG A 3 37.21 5.79 -0.32
CA ARG A 3 36.01 5.23 0.34
C ARG A 3 34.80 5.96 -0.24
N VAL A 4 34.00 5.28 -1.04
CA VAL A 4 32.67 5.79 -1.43
C VAL A 4 31.92 6.03 -0.12
N TYR A 5 31.49 7.27 0.12
CA TYR A 5 30.67 7.59 1.28
C TYR A 5 29.31 6.89 1.10
N MET A 6 29.00 5.96 1.98
CA MET A 6 27.73 5.25 1.95
C MET A 6 26.63 6.18 2.50
N LYS A 7 25.68 6.55 1.67
CA LYS A 7 24.55 7.40 2.04
C LYS A 7 23.62 6.64 3.00
N LYS A 8 23.19 7.29 4.06
CA LYS A 8 22.37 6.67 5.10
C LYS A 8 20.92 7.11 4.99
N ILE A 9 20.02 6.17 4.77
CA ILE A 9 18.59 6.41 4.62
C ILE A 9 17.85 5.77 5.78
N LEU A 10 17.01 6.53 6.46
CA LEU A 10 16.12 6.03 7.48
C LEU A 10 14.68 6.00 6.96
N PHE A 11 14.06 4.86 6.97
CA PHE A 11 12.61 4.73 6.80
C PHE A 11 11.92 4.84 8.15
N ALA A 12 10.89 5.65 8.27
CA ALA A 12 10.04 5.73 9.44
C ALA A 12 8.59 5.47 9.04
N ALA A 13 7.96 4.46 9.62
CA ALA A 13 6.62 4.04 9.26
C ALA A 13 5.86 3.44 10.45
N SER A 14 4.53 3.37 10.34
CA SER A 14 3.68 2.75 11.35
C SER A 14 3.63 1.22 11.26
N GLU A 15 3.96 0.65 10.12
CA GLU A 15 3.93 -0.80 9.89
C GLU A 15 4.98 -1.21 8.83
N GLY A 16 5.32 -2.51 8.79
CA GLY A 16 6.24 -3.09 7.82
C GLY A 16 6.27 -4.61 7.91
N VAL A 17 6.10 -5.31 6.77
CA VAL A 17 6.24 -6.77 6.73
C VAL A 17 7.69 -7.18 6.99
N PRO A 18 7.90 -8.34 7.66
CA PRO A 18 6.93 -9.33 8.11
C PRO A 18 6.40 -9.06 9.55
N PHE A 19 6.79 -7.96 10.19
CA PHE A 19 6.55 -7.69 11.60
C PHE A 19 5.08 -7.35 11.89
N ILE A 20 4.50 -6.44 11.11
CA ILE A 20 3.12 -6.01 11.26
C ILE A 20 2.57 -5.52 9.92
N LYS A 21 1.31 -5.88 9.58
CA LYS A 21 0.66 -5.50 8.33
C LYS A 21 -0.84 -5.28 8.54
N THR A 22 -1.32 -4.13 8.06
CA THR A 22 -2.75 -3.84 7.92
C THR A 22 -3.12 -3.43 6.49
N GLY A 23 -2.15 -2.94 5.71
CA GLY A 23 -2.37 -2.45 4.35
C GLY A 23 -1.11 -2.44 3.50
N GLY A 24 -1.21 -1.83 2.32
CA GLY A 24 -0.12 -1.79 1.34
C GLY A 24 1.11 -1.00 1.78
N LEU A 25 0.98 -0.10 2.77
CA LEU A 25 2.12 0.60 3.37
C LEU A 25 3.14 -0.40 3.94
N ALA A 26 2.65 -1.43 4.63
CA ALA A 26 3.52 -2.47 5.20
C ALA A 26 4.33 -3.22 4.14
N ASP A 27 3.71 -3.47 2.97
CA ASP A 27 4.38 -4.12 1.83
C ASP A 27 5.50 -3.23 1.27
N VAL A 28 5.27 -1.92 1.16
CA VAL A 28 6.27 -0.95 0.71
C VAL A 28 7.46 -0.91 1.67
N VAL A 29 7.19 -0.71 2.97
CA VAL A 29 8.23 -0.57 4.00
C VAL A 29 9.01 -1.86 4.22
N GLY A 30 8.36 -3.01 4.05
CA GLY A 30 9.01 -4.32 4.16
C GLY A 30 9.74 -4.78 2.89
N SER A 31 9.48 -4.15 1.73
CA SER A 31 10.05 -4.58 0.46
C SER A 31 11.04 -3.58 -0.13
N LEU A 32 10.68 -2.31 -0.29
CA LEU A 32 11.53 -1.30 -0.92
C LEU A 32 12.97 -1.26 -0.36
N PRO A 33 13.21 -1.30 0.97
CA PRO A 33 14.56 -1.30 1.53
C PRO A 33 15.45 -2.46 1.09
N LYS A 34 14.85 -3.61 0.73
CA LYS A 34 15.60 -4.79 0.25
C LYS A 34 16.20 -4.58 -1.14
N TYR A 35 15.56 -3.74 -1.97
CA TYR A 35 15.90 -3.52 -3.38
C TYR A 35 16.72 -2.24 -3.61
N ILE A 36 16.94 -1.42 -2.59
CA ILE A 36 17.89 -0.30 -2.65
C ILE A 36 19.32 -0.84 -2.64
N ASP A 37 20.17 -0.27 -3.48
CA ASP A 37 21.54 -0.72 -3.65
C ASP A 37 22.38 -0.54 -2.38
N LYS A 38 22.73 -1.66 -1.75
CA LYS A 38 23.47 -1.71 -0.49
C LYS A 38 24.96 -1.37 -0.60
N GLU A 39 25.51 -1.24 -1.82
CA GLU A 39 26.86 -0.75 -2.01
C GLU A 39 26.96 0.76 -1.84
N TYR A 40 25.85 1.49 -2.09
CA TYR A 40 25.79 2.95 -2.02
C TYR A 40 24.96 3.47 -0.84
N PHE A 41 24.02 2.67 -0.32
CA PHE A 41 23.05 3.08 0.71
C PHE A 41 23.05 2.14 1.92
N ASP A 42 23.19 2.69 3.13
CA ASP A 42 22.84 2.03 4.41
C ASP A 42 21.39 2.39 4.74
N VAL A 43 20.46 1.48 4.45
CA VAL A 43 19.03 1.69 4.67
C VAL A 43 18.59 0.98 5.94
N ARG A 44 18.01 1.74 6.88
CA ARG A 44 17.43 1.21 8.12
C ARG A 44 15.98 1.64 8.27
N VAL A 45 15.23 0.89 9.05
CA VAL A 45 13.78 1.09 9.22
C VAL A 45 13.44 1.26 10.68
N PHE A 46 12.63 2.27 11.03
CA PHE A 46 11.97 2.40 12.33
C PHE A 46 10.47 2.12 12.21
N ILE A 47 9.96 1.21 13.05
CA ILE A 47 8.53 0.98 13.25
C ILE A 47 8.22 0.86 14.75
N PRO A 48 6.95 1.03 15.17
CA PRO A 48 6.55 0.76 16.54
C PRO A 48 6.62 -0.75 16.87
N LYS A 49 6.97 -1.10 18.09
CA LYS A 49 6.82 -2.47 18.62
C LYS A 49 5.42 -2.64 19.19
N TYR A 50 4.50 -3.14 18.35
CA TYR A 50 3.14 -3.43 18.82
C TYR A 50 3.04 -4.72 19.62
N THR A 51 2.21 -4.72 20.67
CA THR A 51 1.96 -5.95 21.45
C THR A 51 1.19 -7.02 20.64
N CYS A 52 0.45 -6.61 19.60
CA CYS A 52 -0.28 -7.51 18.68
C CYS A 52 0.59 -8.16 17.60
N MET A 53 1.89 -7.86 17.53
CA MET A 53 2.81 -8.57 16.63
C MET A 53 2.81 -10.07 16.95
N LYS A 54 2.96 -10.91 15.92
CA LYS A 54 3.10 -12.36 16.08
C LYS A 54 4.29 -12.69 17.00
N GLN A 55 4.14 -13.71 17.85
CA GLN A 55 5.17 -14.06 18.82
C GLN A 55 6.50 -14.40 18.15
N GLU A 56 6.48 -15.14 17.04
CA GLU A 56 7.68 -15.47 16.25
C GLU A 56 8.47 -14.23 15.77
N MET A 57 7.80 -13.10 15.54
CA MET A 57 8.43 -11.84 15.16
C MET A 57 8.98 -11.12 16.42
N LYS A 58 8.25 -11.16 17.54
CA LYS A 58 8.73 -10.60 18.81
C LYS A 58 9.99 -11.31 19.32
N ASP A 59 10.08 -12.62 19.12
CA ASP A 59 11.23 -13.44 19.54
C ASP A 59 12.52 -13.12 18.78
N LYS A 60 12.43 -12.47 17.60
CA LYS A 60 13.58 -11.96 16.84
C LYS A 60 14.16 -10.66 17.40
N LEU A 61 13.39 -9.94 18.24
CA LEU A 61 13.76 -8.60 18.69
C LEU A 61 14.83 -8.68 19.78
N ARG A 62 15.90 -7.89 19.65
CA ARG A 62 16.96 -7.73 20.62
C ARG A 62 16.89 -6.34 21.24
N TYR A 63 17.00 -6.26 22.55
CA TYR A 63 17.10 -4.98 23.25
C TYR A 63 18.39 -4.26 22.90
N VAL A 64 18.31 -2.96 22.61
CA VAL A 64 19.45 -2.09 22.31
C VAL A 64 19.69 -1.11 23.45
N THR A 65 18.73 -0.28 23.77
CA THR A 65 18.83 0.78 24.77
C THR A 65 17.45 1.27 25.21
N HIS A 66 17.45 2.12 26.24
CA HIS A 66 16.28 2.92 26.59
C HIS A 66 16.71 4.30 27.07
N PHE A 67 15.78 5.22 27.01
CA PHE A 67 15.93 6.57 27.54
C PHE A 67 14.57 7.14 27.96
N TYR A 68 14.61 8.31 28.55
CA TYR A 68 13.39 9.07 28.84
C TYR A 68 13.42 10.38 28.05
N MET A 69 12.27 10.80 27.54
CA MET A 69 12.13 12.08 26.85
C MET A 69 10.93 12.86 27.37
N ASP A 70 11.05 14.17 27.37
CA ASP A 70 9.91 15.05 27.67
C ASP A 70 8.89 14.99 26.53
N PHE A 71 7.68 14.56 26.83
CA PHE A 71 6.58 14.46 25.90
C PHE A 71 5.24 14.65 26.61
N ASN A 72 4.36 15.48 26.05
CA ASN A 72 3.04 15.76 26.64
C ASN A 72 3.11 16.08 28.15
N TRP A 73 4.03 17.01 28.51
CA TRP A 73 4.28 17.48 29.90
C TRP A 73 4.75 16.39 30.89
N GLN A 74 5.15 15.24 30.38
CA GLN A 74 5.63 14.12 31.16
C GLN A 74 7.03 13.70 30.69
N ASN A 75 7.77 13.05 31.58
CA ASN A 75 9.01 12.36 31.21
C ASN A 75 8.67 10.91 30.88
N VAL A 76 8.67 10.56 29.60
CA VAL A 76 8.13 9.30 29.10
C VAL A 76 9.23 8.34 28.67
N TYR A 77 9.09 7.08 29.06
CA TYR A 77 9.97 5.99 28.67
C TYR A 77 9.97 5.75 27.16
N VAL A 78 11.14 5.48 26.60
CA VAL A 78 11.35 5.03 25.21
C VAL A 78 12.32 3.85 25.24
N GLY A 79 11.84 2.67 24.91
CA GLY A 79 12.69 1.50 24.65
C GLY A 79 13.03 1.42 23.16
N VAL A 80 14.22 0.92 22.86
CA VAL A 80 14.65 0.65 21.48
C VAL A 80 15.11 -0.80 21.38
N LEU A 81 14.48 -1.54 20.49
CA LEU A 81 14.87 -2.89 20.11
C LEU A 81 15.31 -2.89 18.64
N GLU A 82 15.96 -3.96 18.23
CA GLU A 82 16.41 -4.15 16.85
C GLU A 82 16.16 -5.57 16.36
N ALA A 83 16.07 -5.74 15.06
CA ALA A 83 16.14 -7.01 14.37
C ALA A 83 16.74 -6.82 12.98
N GLU A 84 17.24 -7.89 12.40
CA GLU A 84 17.63 -7.94 10.98
C GLU A 84 16.69 -8.87 10.23
N GLU A 85 16.13 -8.41 9.12
CA GLU A 85 15.24 -9.20 8.28
C GLU A 85 15.58 -8.98 6.80
N ALA A 86 15.87 -10.08 6.08
CA ALA A 86 16.25 -10.04 4.67
C ALA A 86 17.41 -9.06 4.36
N GLY A 87 18.35 -8.92 5.29
CA GLY A 87 19.52 -8.02 5.19
C GLY A 87 19.17 -6.53 5.30
N VAL A 88 18.03 -6.20 5.91
CA VAL A 88 17.63 -4.83 6.30
C VAL A 88 17.60 -4.75 7.82
N HIS A 89 18.18 -3.69 8.36
CA HIS A 89 18.22 -3.43 9.80
C HIS A 89 16.95 -2.68 10.23
N TYR A 90 16.21 -3.25 11.17
CA TYR A 90 15.01 -2.68 11.75
C TYR A 90 15.25 -2.26 13.21
N TYR A 91 14.77 -1.07 13.55
CA TYR A 91 14.62 -0.59 14.93
C TYR A 91 13.15 -0.51 15.30
N PHE A 92 12.86 -0.76 16.57
CA PHE A 92 11.50 -0.75 17.12
C PHE A 92 11.43 0.19 18.30
N ILE A 93 10.48 1.12 18.29
CA ILE A 93 10.16 1.94 19.47
C ILE A 93 9.21 1.14 20.37
N ASP A 94 9.67 0.85 21.57
CA ASP A 94 8.94 0.09 22.57
C ASP A 94 8.37 1.01 23.66
N ASN A 95 7.05 1.01 23.74
CA ASN A 95 6.29 1.56 24.86
C ASN A 95 4.88 0.97 24.81
N GLU A 96 4.59 0.03 25.72
CA GLU A 96 3.30 -0.68 25.72
C GLU A 96 2.10 0.23 26.05
N SER A 97 2.34 1.38 26.72
CA SER A 97 1.28 2.37 26.94
C SER A 97 0.78 3.00 25.64
N TYR A 98 1.62 3.10 24.62
CA TYR A 98 1.24 3.63 23.29
C TYR A 98 0.98 2.53 22.27
N PHE A 99 1.76 1.45 22.28
CA PHE A 99 1.71 0.40 21.27
C PHE A 99 1.09 -0.92 21.78
N GLY A 100 0.40 -0.86 22.90
CA GLY A 100 -0.44 -1.93 23.42
C GLY A 100 -1.74 -2.08 22.66
N GLY A 101 -2.40 -3.25 22.84
CA GLY A 101 -3.72 -3.54 22.24
C GLY A 101 -3.70 -4.65 21.21
N PHE A 102 -4.88 -4.92 20.64
CA PHE A 102 -5.11 -6.05 19.72
C PHE A 102 -4.90 -5.69 18.25
N LYS A 103 -4.76 -4.41 17.92
CA LYS A 103 -4.58 -3.91 16.56
C LYS A 103 -3.64 -2.69 16.56
N PRO A 104 -2.91 -2.43 15.47
CA PRO A 104 -1.98 -1.30 15.38
C PRO A 104 -2.68 0.06 15.45
N TYR A 105 -3.88 0.18 14.89
CA TYR A 105 -4.65 1.42 14.84
C TYR A 105 -5.87 1.33 15.74
N GLY A 106 -6.04 2.30 16.61
CA GLY A 106 -7.17 2.43 17.52
C GLY A 106 -8.35 3.16 16.89
N ASP A 107 -9.44 3.23 17.64
CA ASP A 107 -10.67 3.91 17.21
C ASP A 107 -10.79 5.33 17.81
N ASP A 108 -9.93 5.73 18.76
CA ASP A 108 -9.87 7.08 19.34
C ASP A 108 -8.84 7.94 18.57
N PRO A 109 -9.30 8.90 17.75
CA PRO A 109 -8.40 9.73 16.94
C PRO A 109 -7.43 10.57 17.79
N ARG A 110 -7.86 11.06 18.97
CA ARG A 110 -7.00 11.82 19.87
C ARG A 110 -5.82 10.97 20.36
N TYR A 111 -6.10 9.74 20.79
CA TYR A 111 -5.07 8.81 21.24
C TYR A 111 -4.13 8.42 20.10
N GLU A 112 -4.64 8.21 18.90
CA GLU A 112 -3.81 7.93 17.71
C GLU A 112 -2.86 9.10 17.40
N ILE A 113 -3.33 10.35 17.52
CA ILE A 113 -2.47 11.54 17.36
C ILE A 113 -1.35 11.55 18.41
N GLU A 114 -1.67 11.33 19.67
CA GLU A 114 -0.69 11.28 20.75
C GLU A 114 0.34 10.17 20.55
N LYS A 115 -0.12 8.97 20.20
CA LYS A 115 0.71 7.79 19.93
C LYS A 115 1.73 8.05 18.83
N TYR A 116 1.32 8.61 17.70
CA TYR A 116 2.23 8.84 16.59
C TYR A 116 3.04 10.14 16.72
N ALA A 117 2.56 11.14 17.44
CA ALA A 117 3.39 12.26 17.86
C ALA A 117 4.55 11.79 18.77
N TYR A 118 4.25 10.89 19.72
CA TYR A 118 5.25 10.23 20.54
C TYR A 118 6.26 9.46 19.66
N PHE A 119 5.79 8.62 18.75
CA PHE A 119 6.64 7.85 17.83
C PHE A 119 7.60 8.75 17.05
N CYS A 120 7.11 9.81 16.44
CA CYS A 120 7.91 10.74 15.64
C CYS A 120 9.05 11.36 16.45
N LYS A 121 8.75 11.78 17.69
CA LYS A 121 9.75 12.38 18.56
C LYS A 121 10.74 11.33 19.06
N ALA A 122 10.27 10.13 19.42
CA ALA A 122 11.09 9.03 19.89
C ALA A 122 12.11 8.59 18.83
N VAL A 123 11.69 8.46 17.58
CA VAL A 123 12.58 8.13 16.45
C VAL A 123 13.73 9.12 16.35
N LEU A 124 13.45 10.41 16.31
CA LEU A 124 14.50 11.44 16.22
C LEU A 124 15.42 11.41 17.45
N SER A 125 14.86 11.30 18.67
CA SER A 125 15.63 11.28 19.90
C SER A 125 16.53 10.03 20.04
N ALA A 126 16.18 8.91 19.43
CA ALA A 126 16.95 7.68 19.47
C ALA A 126 18.21 7.72 18.58
N LEU A 127 18.21 8.49 17.50
CA LEU A 127 19.28 8.48 16.49
C LEU A 127 20.69 8.70 17.04
N PRO A 128 20.95 9.69 17.94
CA PRO A 128 22.28 9.87 18.51
C PRO A 128 22.73 8.70 19.40
N LEU A 129 21.78 8.08 20.11
CA LEU A 129 22.06 6.93 21.00
C LEU A 129 22.43 5.66 20.20
N LEU A 130 21.92 5.57 18.97
CA LEU A 130 22.22 4.48 18.04
C LEU A 130 23.47 4.74 17.21
N ASN A 131 24.11 5.91 17.37
CA ASN A 131 25.22 6.36 16.53
C ASN A 131 24.90 6.24 15.03
N PHE A 132 23.63 6.47 14.67
CA PHE A 132 23.14 6.45 13.30
C PHE A 132 22.63 7.83 12.91
N GLN A 133 23.40 8.52 12.09
CA GLN A 133 23.07 9.84 11.55
C GLN A 133 22.65 9.68 10.09
N PRO A 134 21.34 9.62 9.79
CA PRO A 134 20.88 9.51 8.42
C PRO A 134 21.10 10.81 7.65
N ASP A 135 21.41 10.68 6.37
CA ASP A 135 21.45 11.82 5.45
C ASP A 135 20.02 12.22 5.05
N LEU A 136 19.09 11.22 5.04
CA LEU A 136 17.69 11.41 4.68
C LEU A 136 16.78 10.52 5.52
N ILE A 137 15.66 11.09 5.97
CA ILE A 137 14.56 10.35 6.63
C ILE A 137 13.38 10.28 5.68
N HIS A 138 12.98 9.07 5.30
CA HIS A 138 11.82 8.79 4.47
C HIS A 138 10.61 8.43 5.35
N CYS A 139 9.68 9.36 5.45
CA CYS A 139 8.46 9.28 6.24
C CYS A 139 7.30 8.73 5.41
N HIS A 140 6.41 7.97 6.05
CA HIS A 140 5.28 7.31 5.38
C HIS A 140 3.96 7.67 6.05
N ASP A 141 3.07 8.34 5.32
CA ASP A 141 1.74 8.80 5.75
C ASP A 141 1.74 9.72 6.99
N TRP A 142 0.57 10.04 7.49
CA TRP A 142 0.36 10.97 8.59
C TRP A 142 1.00 10.54 9.92
N GLN A 143 1.14 9.22 10.12
CA GLN A 143 1.73 8.66 11.34
C GLN A 143 3.18 9.12 11.55
N THR A 144 3.86 9.48 10.50
CA THR A 144 5.23 10.00 10.54
C THR A 144 5.32 11.47 10.09
N GLY A 145 4.17 12.10 9.86
CA GLY A 145 4.08 13.48 9.36
C GLY A 145 4.71 14.54 10.28
N LEU A 146 4.83 14.26 11.58
CA LEU A 146 5.51 15.16 12.52
C LEU A 146 7.04 15.04 12.50
N ILE A 147 7.65 14.03 11.88
CA ILE A 147 9.12 13.94 11.79
C ILE A 147 9.70 15.14 11.05
N PRO A 148 9.25 15.51 9.84
CA PRO A 148 9.75 16.72 9.16
C PRO A 148 9.52 18.01 9.98
N VAL A 149 8.39 18.12 10.69
CA VAL A 149 8.07 19.27 11.53
C VAL A 149 9.03 19.38 12.71
N TYR A 150 9.20 18.30 13.48
CA TYR A 150 10.11 18.24 14.61
C TYR A 150 11.56 18.44 14.19
N LEU A 151 11.97 17.88 13.06
CA LEU A 151 13.32 18.05 12.51
C LEU A 151 13.65 19.52 12.29
N LYS A 152 12.72 20.29 11.74
CA LYS A 152 12.90 21.74 11.48
C LYS A 152 12.81 22.59 12.74
N GLU A 153 11.91 22.27 13.68
CA GLU A 153 11.68 23.09 14.88
C GLU A 153 12.64 22.78 16.02
N ARG A 154 12.76 21.51 16.42
CA ARG A 154 13.42 21.14 17.67
C ARG A 154 14.82 20.60 17.50
N PHE A 155 15.09 19.96 16.37
CA PHE A 155 16.32 19.20 16.17
C PHE A 155 17.31 19.91 15.25
N HIS A 156 16.87 20.76 14.34
CA HIS A 156 17.73 21.41 13.33
C HIS A 156 18.83 22.32 13.93
N GLY A 157 18.65 22.81 15.14
CA GLY A 157 19.66 23.62 15.83
C GLY A 157 20.92 22.88 16.27
N GLY A 158 20.89 21.54 16.31
CA GLY A 158 22.03 20.70 16.65
C GLY A 158 22.83 20.24 15.42
N ASP A 159 24.17 20.19 15.55
CA ASP A 159 25.03 19.74 14.43
C ASP A 159 24.68 18.36 13.89
N PHE A 160 24.16 17.49 14.74
CA PHE A 160 23.75 16.14 14.38
C PHE A 160 22.63 16.10 13.34
N TYR A 161 21.66 17.04 13.41
CA TYR A 161 20.46 17.02 12.56
C TYR A 161 20.47 18.04 11.43
N ARG A 162 21.40 18.99 11.44
CA ARG A 162 21.40 20.19 10.58
C ARG A 162 21.25 19.90 9.10
N ASN A 163 21.89 18.84 8.63
CA ASN A 163 21.93 18.52 7.19
C ASN A 163 20.97 17.40 6.78
N MET A 164 20.20 16.86 7.75
CA MET A 164 19.26 15.79 7.43
C MET A 164 18.13 16.31 6.54
N LYS A 165 17.88 15.59 5.46
CA LYS A 165 16.74 15.79 4.56
C LYS A 165 15.58 14.93 4.98
N SER A 166 14.38 15.28 4.51
CA SER A 166 13.18 14.49 4.74
C SER A 166 12.34 14.37 3.47
N VAL A 167 11.79 13.18 3.27
CA VAL A 167 10.78 12.87 2.24
C VAL A 167 9.55 12.36 2.93
N ILE A 168 8.38 12.70 2.45
CA ILE A 168 7.13 12.10 2.89
C ILE A 168 6.42 11.43 1.71
N THR A 169 6.08 10.14 1.87
CA THR A 169 5.24 9.41 0.92
C THR A 169 3.80 9.37 1.38
N ILE A 170 2.89 9.81 0.52
CA ILE A 170 1.44 9.72 0.69
C ILE A 170 0.97 8.42 0.07
N HIS A 171 0.61 7.42 0.92
CA HIS A 171 0.03 6.16 0.44
C HIS A 171 -1.47 6.27 0.24
N ASN A 172 -2.17 7.03 1.11
CA ASN A 172 -3.59 7.31 0.97
C ASN A 172 -3.95 8.64 1.63
N LEU A 173 -4.23 9.65 0.81
CA LEU A 173 -4.52 11.02 1.25
C LEU A 173 -5.79 11.15 2.10
N LYS A 174 -6.69 10.16 2.06
CA LYS A 174 -7.90 10.14 2.87
C LYS A 174 -7.60 10.13 4.38
N PHE A 175 -6.46 9.54 4.78
CA PHE A 175 -6.04 9.45 6.18
C PHE A 175 -5.00 10.53 6.48
N GLN A 176 -5.35 11.49 7.34
CA GLN A 176 -4.55 12.72 7.51
C GLN A 176 -4.09 12.97 8.95
N GLY A 177 -4.61 12.26 9.95
CA GLY A 177 -4.29 12.51 11.36
C GLY A 177 -4.71 13.92 11.78
N LYS A 178 -6.05 14.13 11.94
CA LYS A 178 -6.65 15.42 12.27
C LYS A 178 -7.27 15.41 13.67
N TRP A 179 -7.03 16.50 14.42
CA TRP A 179 -7.67 16.76 15.70
C TRP A 179 -7.61 18.24 16.06
N ASP A 180 -8.35 18.68 17.08
CA ASP A 180 -8.37 20.09 17.47
C ASP A 180 -6.97 20.65 17.78
N VAL A 181 -6.74 21.87 17.35
CA VAL A 181 -5.43 22.55 17.42
C VAL A 181 -4.88 22.59 18.84
N LYS A 182 -5.70 22.92 19.85
CA LYS A 182 -5.22 23.11 21.24
C LYS A 182 -4.72 21.81 21.83
N THR A 183 -5.42 20.72 21.60
CA THR A 183 -5.02 19.40 22.05
C THR A 183 -3.72 18.95 21.37
N VAL A 184 -3.62 19.09 20.04
CA VAL A 184 -2.41 18.71 19.30
C VAL A 184 -1.21 19.58 19.70
N GLN A 185 -1.43 20.88 19.91
CA GLN A 185 -0.40 21.78 20.42
C GLN A 185 0.10 21.32 21.79
N SER A 186 -0.82 21.00 22.72
CA SER A 186 -0.47 20.50 24.05
C SER A 186 0.34 19.19 23.99
N ILE A 187 -0.12 18.22 23.20
CA ILE A 187 0.53 16.92 23.02
C ILE A 187 1.94 17.07 22.44
N THR A 188 2.08 17.84 21.37
CA THR A 188 3.33 17.95 20.62
C THR A 188 4.32 18.91 21.28
N GLY A 189 3.82 19.88 22.05
CA GLY A 189 4.61 20.98 22.61
C GLY A 189 5.19 21.90 21.54
N LEU A 190 4.63 21.91 20.32
CA LEU A 190 5.00 22.83 19.27
C LEU A 190 4.47 24.24 19.57
N PRO A 191 5.22 25.31 19.27
CA PRO A 191 4.76 26.68 19.41
C PRO A 191 3.50 26.97 18.57
N GLU A 192 2.69 27.93 19.02
CA GLU A 192 1.42 28.32 18.39
C GLU A 192 1.58 28.67 16.91
N TYR A 193 2.69 29.29 16.53
CA TYR A 193 2.93 29.70 15.13
C TYR A 193 3.09 28.52 14.14
N TYR A 194 3.15 27.27 14.61
CA TYR A 194 3.06 26.07 13.75
C TYR A 194 1.63 25.72 13.39
N PHE A 195 0.63 26.22 14.12
CA PHE A 195 -0.79 25.93 13.92
C PHE A 195 -1.52 27.02 13.12
N THR A 196 -0.89 27.48 12.07
CA THR A 196 -1.44 28.46 11.11
C THR A 196 -1.83 27.76 9.80
N SER A 197 -2.67 28.42 9.00
CA SER A 197 -3.24 27.85 7.77
C SER A 197 -2.19 27.52 6.69
N ASP A 198 -1.01 28.15 6.75
CA ASP A 198 0.14 27.85 5.89
C ASP A 198 1.00 26.68 6.41
N LYS A 199 0.72 26.14 7.61
CA LYS A 199 1.49 25.04 8.25
C LYS A 199 0.60 23.87 8.63
N LEU A 200 0.36 23.63 9.93
CA LEU A 200 -0.38 22.44 10.39
C LEU A 200 -1.90 22.62 10.40
N GLU A 201 -2.42 23.84 10.54
CA GLU A 201 -3.87 24.05 10.61
C GLU A 201 -4.53 23.78 9.25
N ALA A 202 -5.63 23.00 9.26
CA ALA A 202 -6.52 22.81 8.12
C ALA A 202 -7.97 22.69 8.62
N TYR A 203 -8.83 23.62 8.16
CA TYR A 203 -10.27 23.61 8.49
C TYR A 203 -10.56 23.60 10.00
N LYS A 204 -9.77 24.39 10.76
CA LYS A 204 -9.82 24.56 12.23
C LYS A 204 -9.20 23.41 13.03
N ASP A 205 -8.77 22.33 12.39
CA ASP A 205 -8.04 21.24 13.02
C ASP A 205 -6.54 21.32 12.72
N ALA A 206 -5.72 20.75 13.58
CA ALA A 206 -4.35 20.41 13.26
C ALA A 206 -4.34 19.13 12.40
N ASN A 207 -3.53 19.12 11.35
CA ASN A 207 -3.44 18.04 10.39
C ASN A 207 -1.97 17.60 10.25
N LEU A 208 -1.67 16.39 10.72
CA LEU A 208 -0.30 15.90 10.80
C LEU A 208 0.29 15.59 9.42
N LEU A 209 -0.51 15.06 8.49
CA LEU A 209 -0.06 14.83 7.12
C LEU A 209 0.25 16.15 6.43
N LYS A 210 -0.60 17.18 6.61
CA LYS A 210 -0.33 18.53 6.11
C LYS A 210 1.00 19.05 6.61
N GLY A 211 1.28 18.90 7.93
CA GLY A 211 2.57 19.27 8.49
C GLY A 211 3.73 18.56 7.80
N GLY A 212 3.61 17.26 7.57
CA GLY A 212 4.60 16.47 6.83
C GLY A 212 4.82 17.00 5.41
N ILE A 213 3.74 17.26 4.67
CA ILE A 213 3.80 17.80 3.30
C ILE A 213 4.44 19.19 3.27
N VAL A 214 4.11 20.07 4.22
CA VAL A 214 4.66 21.44 4.26
C VAL A 214 6.16 21.45 4.57
N PHE A 215 6.62 20.61 5.50
CA PHE A 215 7.97 20.67 6.04
C PHE A 215 8.98 19.69 5.43
N ALA A 216 8.53 18.66 4.71
CA ALA A 216 9.43 17.75 4.01
C ALA A 216 10.16 18.43 2.84
N ASP A 217 11.39 17.99 2.56
CA ASP A 217 12.18 18.50 1.43
C ASP A 217 11.63 18.01 0.08
N ALA A 218 10.98 16.83 0.05
CA ALA A 218 10.24 16.33 -1.11
C ALA A 218 9.00 15.54 -0.67
N VAL A 219 8.02 15.45 -1.57
CA VAL A 219 6.77 14.72 -1.39
C VAL A 219 6.65 13.68 -2.48
N THR A 220 6.30 12.45 -2.11
CA THR A 220 5.99 11.41 -3.09
C THR A 220 4.61 10.82 -2.86
N THR A 221 4.07 10.23 -3.90
CA THR A 221 2.90 9.36 -3.81
C THR A 221 3.10 8.14 -4.70
N VAL A 222 2.16 7.21 -4.66
CA VAL A 222 2.37 5.83 -5.10
C VAL A 222 1.91 5.54 -6.53
N SER A 223 1.67 6.58 -7.34
CA SER A 223 1.51 6.50 -8.80
C SER A 223 1.53 7.87 -9.44
N ASP A 224 1.86 7.94 -10.73
CA ASP A 224 1.90 9.20 -11.48
C ASP A 224 0.50 9.80 -11.64
N THR A 225 -0.50 8.97 -12.02
CA THR A 225 -1.89 9.42 -12.12
C THR A 225 -2.42 9.91 -10.77
N TYR A 226 -2.13 9.21 -9.66
CA TYR A 226 -2.59 9.65 -8.35
C TYR A 226 -1.94 10.98 -7.94
N ALA A 227 -0.67 11.22 -8.30
CA ALA A 227 -0.03 12.51 -8.08
C ALA A 227 -0.76 13.67 -8.78
N GLU A 228 -1.39 13.43 -9.93
CA GLU A 228 -2.24 14.41 -10.61
C GLU A 228 -3.64 14.49 -10.00
N GLU A 229 -4.25 13.35 -9.69
CA GLU A 229 -5.59 13.27 -9.10
C GLU A 229 -5.68 14.05 -7.77
N ILE A 230 -4.73 13.86 -6.84
CA ILE A 230 -4.74 14.51 -5.51
C ILE A 230 -4.55 16.04 -5.56
N LYS A 231 -4.18 16.60 -6.70
CA LYS A 231 -4.15 18.04 -6.95
C LYS A 231 -5.52 18.61 -7.34
N THR A 232 -6.54 17.77 -7.50
CA THR A 232 -7.91 18.17 -7.85
C THR A 232 -8.81 18.20 -6.61
N PRO A 233 -9.87 19.03 -6.59
CA PRO A 233 -10.76 19.11 -5.43
C PRO A 233 -11.44 17.78 -5.06
N PHE A 234 -11.72 16.91 -6.03
CA PHE A 234 -12.40 15.64 -5.79
C PHE A 234 -11.52 14.61 -5.05
N TYR A 235 -10.26 14.49 -5.44
CA TYR A 235 -9.34 13.52 -4.84
C TYR A 235 -8.40 14.12 -3.79
N GLY A 236 -8.34 15.45 -3.69
CA GLY A 236 -7.39 16.16 -2.83
C GLY A 236 -7.74 16.19 -1.36
N GLU A 237 -8.93 15.68 -0.95
CA GLU A 237 -9.36 15.55 0.46
C GLU A 237 -9.14 16.85 1.27
N GLY A 238 -9.32 18.02 0.59
CA GLY A 238 -9.12 19.35 1.16
C GLY A 238 -7.66 19.84 1.18
N LEU A 239 -6.70 19.05 0.68
CA LEU A 239 -5.30 19.44 0.56
C LEU A 239 -4.86 19.71 -0.89
N ASP A 240 -5.77 19.73 -1.86
CA ASP A 240 -5.50 19.95 -3.28
C ASP A 240 -4.76 21.25 -3.56
N GLY A 241 -5.10 22.34 -2.86
CA GLY A 241 -4.42 23.63 -2.95
C GLY A 241 -2.94 23.56 -2.52
N LEU A 242 -2.66 22.88 -1.40
CA LEU A 242 -1.31 22.63 -0.94
C LEU A 242 -0.52 21.77 -1.91
N LEU A 243 -1.14 20.68 -2.42
CA LEU A 243 -0.48 19.76 -3.35
C LEU A 243 -0.20 20.42 -4.70
N ARG A 244 -1.05 21.33 -5.16
CA ARG A 244 -0.74 22.19 -6.33
C ARG A 244 0.46 23.10 -6.05
N ALA A 245 0.52 23.71 -4.87
CA ALA A 245 1.64 24.57 -4.49
C ALA A 245 2.97 23.78 -4.38
N ARG A 246 2.92 22.51 -4.02
CA ARG A 246 4.07 21.60 -3.93
C ARG A 246 4.28 20.74 -5.19
N SER A 247 3.63 21.08 -6.32
CA SER A 247 3.69 20.23 -7.53
C SER A 247 5.09 20.04 -8.11
N HIS A 248 6.02 20.94 -7.86
CA HIS A 248 7.42 20.81 -8.28
C HIS A 248 8.23 19.81 -7.45
N ASP A 249 7.80 19.53 -6.22
CA ASP A 249 8.41 18.56 -5.31
C ASP A 249 7.61 17.26 -5.22
N LEU A 250 6.40 17.23 -5.77
CA LEU A 250 5.52 16.06 -5.74
C LEU A 250 5.85 15.11 -6.90
N ARG A 251 6.19 13.86 -6.57
CA ARG A 251 6.49 12.82 -7.56
C ARG A 251 5.61 11.60 -7.36
N GLY A 252 5.07 11.04 -8.44
CA GLY A 252 4.45 9.72 -8.45
C GLY A 252 5.51 8.63 -8.66
N ILE A 253 5.51 7.61 -7.82
CA ILE A 253 6.37 6.43 -7.99
C ILE A 253 5.52 5.19 -7.75
N VAL A 254 5.19 4.46 -8.81
CA VAL A 254 4.39 3.22 -8.71
C VAL A 254 5.12 2.21 -7.83
N ASN A 255 4.38 1.58 -6.90
CA ASN A 255 4.93 0.52 -6.07
C ASN A 255 5.26 -0.72 -6.89
N GLY A 256 6.24 -1.47 -6.43
CA GLY A 256 6.51 -2.83 -6.93
C GLY A 256 5.77 -3.90 -6.13
N ILE A 257 5.93 -5.15 -6.56
CA ILE A 257 5.60 -6.34 -5.77
C ILE A 257 6.84 -7.20 -5.56
N ASP A 258 6.87 -7.96 -4.47
CA ASP A 258 7.98 -8.87 -4.17
C ASP A 258 7.83 -10.16 -4.99
N TYR A 259 8.71 -10.34 -5.99
CA TYR A 259 8.73 -11.56 -6.82
C TYR A 259 9.30 -12.78 -6.09
N GLY A 260 9.82 -12.62 -4.87
CA GLY A 260 10.13 -13.75 -3.99
C GLY A 260 8.87 -14.35 -3.37
N GLU A 261 7.87 -13.51 -3.10
CA GLU A 261 6.57 -13.88 -2.53
C GLU A 261 5.55 -14.20 -3.64
N PHE A 262 5.37 -13.27 -4.60
CA PHE A 262 4.39 -13.38 -5.67
C PHE A 262 5.02 -13.90 -6.97
N ASN A 263 5.22 -15.21 -7.05
CA ASN A 263 5.79 -15.86 -8.23
C ASN A 263 5.12 -17.22 -8.51
N PRO A 264 4.32 -17.36 -9.59
CA PRO A 264 3.62 -18.60 -9.87
C PRO A 264 4.53 -19.82 -10.14
N GLU A 265 5.84 -19.61 -10.37
CA GLU A 265 6.81 -20.71 -10.52
C GLU A 265 7.20 -21.34 -9.18
N THR A 266 7.19 -20.58 -8.09
CA THR A 266 7.73 -21.00 -6.79
C THR A 266 6.72 -20.90 -5.65
N ASP A 267 5.51 -20.40 -5.91
CA ASP A 267 4.47 -20.21 -4.93
C ASP A 267 3.99 -21.55 -4.34
N LYS A 268 4.14 -21.70 -3.04
CA LYS A 268 3.76 -22.92 -2.29
C LYS A 268 2.26 -22.99 -1.97
N ASN A 269 1.53 -21.88 -2.12
CA ASN A 269 0.10 -21.81 -1.82
C ASN A 269 -0.77 -22.31 -2.96
N ILE A 270 -0.22 -22.42 -4.18
CA ILE A 270 -0.96 -22.85 -5.37
C ILE A 270 -0.80 -24.34 -5.64
N VAL A 271 -1.81 -24.95 -6.25
CA VAL A 271 -1.84 -26.41 -6.49
C VAL A 271 -0.82 -26.81 -7.54
N LYS A 272 -0.66 -25.99 -8.57
CA LYS A 272 0.26 -26.26 -9.66
C LYS A 272 1.06 -25.03 -10.03
N ALA A 273 2.38 -25.10 -9.86
CA ALA A 273 3.31 -24.07 -10.32
C ALA A 273 3.32 -23.95 -11.86
N TYR A 274 3.47 -22.71 -12.34
CA TYR A 274 3.51 -22.41 -13.78
C TYR A 274 4.29 -21.13 -14.07
N ASN A 275 4.57 -20.90 -15.36
CA ASN A 275 5.23 -19.69 -15.85
C ASN A 275 4.61 -19.23 -17.19
N ALA A 276 5.17 -18.19 -17.79
CA ALA A 276 4.70 -17.64 -19.06
C ALA A 276 4.72 -18.65 -20.24
N VAL A 277 5.51 -19.71 -20.16
CA VAL A 277 5.60 -20.70 -21.22
C VAL A 277 4.47 -21.73 -21.12
N ASN A 278 4.12 -22.16 -19.89
CA ASN A 278 3.21 -23.28 -19.66
C ASN A 278 1.85 -22.92 -19.02
N PHE A 279 1.59 -21.63 -18.74
CA PHE A 279 0.36 -21.19 -18.06
C PHE A 279 -0.92 -21.69 -18.71
N ARG A 280 -0.95 -21.77 -20.05
CA ARG A 280 -2.14 -22.22 -20.80
C ARG A 280 -2.63 -23.61 -20.37
N LYS A 281 -1.72 -24.46 -19.94
CA LYS A 281 -2.00 -25.82 -19.49
C LYS A 281 -2.10 -25.94 -17.97
N GLU A 282 -1.23 -25.26 -17.27
CA GLU A 282 -1.08 -25.48 -15.83
C GLU A 282 -2.04 -24.62 -14.99
N LYS A 283 -2.39 -23.40 -15.47
CA LYS A 283 -3.33 -22.51 -14.77
C LYS A 283 -4.73 -23.14 -14.64
N VAL A 284 -5.14 -23.94 -15.62
CA VAL A 284 -6.43 -24.69 -15.60
C VAL A 284 -6.51 -25.64 -14.39
N LYS A 285 -5.39 -26.22 -13.96
CA LYS A 285 -5.38 -27.11 -12.80
C LYS A 285 -5.64 -26.37 -11.49
N ASN A 286 -5.10 -25.14 -11.38
CA ASN A 286 -5.39 -24.25 -10.26
C ASN A 286 -6.86 -23.82 -10.25
N LYS A 287 -7.43 -23.55 -11.43
CA LYS A 287 -8.85 -23.18 -11.57
C LYS A 287 -9.76 -24.31 -11.07
N ARG A 288 -9.55 -25.55 -11.55
CA ARG A 288 -10.34 -26.72 -11.10
C ARG A 288 -10.26 -26.89 -9.59
N ALA A 289 -9.05 -26.85 -9.04
CA ALA A 289 -8.86 -27.01 -7.61
C ALA A 289 -9.58 -25.94 -6.80
N LEU A 290 -9.58 -24.68 -7.27
CA LEU A 290 -10.30 -23.61 -6.60
C LEU A 290 -11.83 -23.78 -6.73
N GLN A 291 -12.33 -24.20 -7.90
CA GLN A 291 -13.75 -24.49 -8.09
C GLN A 291 -14.23 -25.60 -7.11
N GLU A 292 -13.46 -26.67 -6.98
CA GLU A 292 -13.74 -27.78 -6.05
C GLU A 292 -13.68 -27.29 -4.59
N GLU A 293 -12.65 -26.55 -4.21
CA GLU A 293 -12.45 -26.02 -2.84
C GLU A 293 -13.60 -25.10 -2.41
N LEU A 294 -14.10 -24.27 -3.33
CA LEU A 294 -15.14 -23.28 -3.05
C LEU A 294 -16.57 -23.76 -3.36
N GLY A 295 -16.74 -25.04 -3.78
CA GLY A 295 -18.06 -25.60 -4.10
C GLY A 295 -18.71 -25.03 -5.36
N LEU A 296 -17.93 -24.40 -6.24
CA LEU A 296 -18.40 -23.92 -7.52
C LEU A 296 -18.55 -25.07 -8.52
N ARG A 297 -19.38 -24.89 -9.55
CA ARG A 297 -19.44 -25.85 -10.65
C ARG A 297 -18.07 -25.98 -11.33
N VAL A 298 -17.52 -27.20 -11.37
CA VAL A 298 -16.23 -27.45 -12.03
C VAL A 298 -16.41 -27.41 -13.56
N ASP A 299 -15.85 -26.37 -14.17
CA ASP A 299 -15.87 -26.17 -15.62
C ASP A 299 -14.66 -25.32 -16.05
N ASP A 300 -13.73 -25.96 -16.74
CA ASP A 300 -12.48 -25.33 -17.20
C ASP A 300 -12.70 -24.19 -18.19
N LYS A 301 -13.81 -24.24 -18.92
CA LYS A 301 -14.11 -23.27 -19.99
C LYS A 301 -14.75 -22.00 -19.44
N LYS A 302 -15.38 -22.10 -18.25
CA LYS A 302 -16.10 -20.98 -17.66
C LYS A 302 -15.13 -19.88 -17.23
N MET A 303 -15.36 -18.64 -17.64
CA MET A 303 -14.55 -17.52 -17.21
C MET A 303 -14.72 -17.30 -15.70
N MET A 304 -13.61 -17.28 -14.96
CA MET A 304 -13.61 -17.03 -13.51
C MET A 304 -13.02 -15.65 -13.23
N ILE A 305 -13.79 -14.82 -12.54
CA ILE A 305 -13.41 -13.45 -12.15
C ILE A 305 -13.15 -13.44 -10.64
N GLY A 306 -11.98 -12.94 -10.22
CA GLY A 306 -11.59 -12.81 -8.83
C GLY A 306 -11.66 -11.37 -8.32
N LEU A 307 -11.96 -11.20 -7.03
CA LEU A 307 -11.85 -9.94 -6.30
C LEU A 307 -11.33 -10.24 -4.90
N VAL A 308 -10.17 -9.70 -4.56
CA VAL A 308 -9.56 -9.81 -3.22
C VAL A 308 -9.31 -8.40 -2.70
N SER A 309 -10.08 -7.96 -1.71
CA SER A 309 -9.93 -6.61 -1.18
C SER A 309 -10.63 -6.43 0.16
N ARG A 310 -10.40 -5.28 0.82
CA ARG A 310 -11.31 -4.79 1.85
C ARG A 310 -12.65 -4.45 1.21
N LEU A 311 -13.75 -4.89 1.81
CA LEU A 311 -15.10 -4.65 1.29
C LEU A 311 -15.62 -3.28 1.77
N THR A 312 -15.24 -2.22 1.07
CA THR A 312 -15.54 -0.83 1.40
C THR A 312 -16.01 -0.06 0.17
N ASP A 313 -16.60 1.13 0.36
CA ASP A 313 -16.99 2.04 -0.72
C ASP A 313 -15.85 2.33 -1.70
N GLN A 314 -14.64 2.49 -1.18
CA GLN A 314 -13.47 2.75 -2.01
C GLN A 314 -13.29 1.72 -3.14
N LYS A 315 -13.70 0.48 -2.92
CA LYS A 315 -13.45 -0.64 -3.83
C LYS A 315 -14.53 -0.86 -4.88
N GLY A 316 -15.53 0.02 -4.94
CA GLY A 316 -16.58 -0.02 -5.97
C GLY A 316 -17.57 -1.17 -5.84
N LEU A 317 -17.78 -1.66 -4.61
CA LEU A 317 -18.70 -2.76 -4.33
C LEU A 317 -20.16 -2.39 -4.62
N ASP A 318 -20.51 -1.11 -4.56
CA ASP A 318 -21.81 -0.55 -4.95
C ASP A 318 -22.07 -0.71 -6.46
N LEU A 319 -21.05 -0.54 -7.31
CA LEU A 319 -21.18 -0.80 -8.75
C LEU A 319 -21.47 -2.29 -9.02
N ILE A 320 -20.75 -3.17 -8.31
CA ILE A 320 -20.95 -4.62 -8.40
C ILE A 320 -22.37 -4.99 -7.93
N ALA A 321 -22.79 -4.47 -6.78
CA ALA A 321 -24.13 -4.72 -6.22
C ALA A 321 -25.23 -4.35 -7.20
N TYR A 322 -25.06 -3.24 -7.94
CA TYR A 322 -26.07 -2.73 -8.86
C TYR A 322 -26.31 -3.63 -10.08
N VAL A 323 -25.26 -4.29 -10.60
CA VAL A 323 -25.34 -5.10 -11.83
C VAL A 323 -25.14 -6.60 -11.60
N MET A 324 -25.04 -7.04 -10.35
CA MET A 324 -24.68 -8.44 -10.06
C MET A 324 -25.72 -9.45 -10.59
N ASP A 325 -27.00 -9.13 -10.51
CA ASP A 325 -28.06 -9.98 -11.07
C ASP A 325 -27.94 -10.11 -12.61
N GLU A 326 -27.55 -9.04 -13.30
CA GLU A 326 -27.30 -9.09 -14.74
C GLU A 326 -26.03 -9.87 -15.05
N LEU A 327 -24.95 -9.61 -14.31
CA LEU A 327 -23.67 -10.31 -14.48
C LEU A 327 -23.81 -11.82 -14.24
N CYS A 328 -24.66 -12.24 -13.29
CA CYS A 328 -24.92 -13.66 -13.06
C CYS A 328 -25.77 -14.35 -14.14
N GLN A 329 -26.34 -13.62 -15.12
CA GLN A 329 -26.92 -14.22 -16.31
C GLN A 329 -25.84 -14.63 -17.33
N ASP A 330 -24.70 -13.95 -17.31
CA ASP A 330 -23.58 -14.23 -18.21
C ASP A 330 -22.86 -15.55 -17.81
N ASP A 331 -22.02 -16.08 -18.68
CA ASP A 331 -21.38 -17.39 -18.48
C ASP A 331 -20.09 -17.28 -17.66
N ILE A 332 -20.19 -16.73 -16.46
CA ILE A 332 -19.06 -16.45 -15.55
C ILE A 332 -19.18 -17.17 -14.22
N GLN A 333 -18.05 -17.21 -13.52
CA GLN A 333 -17.97 -17.45 -12.07
C GLN A 333 -17.31 -16.25 -11.39
N PHE A 334 -17.75 -15.90 -10.18
CA PHE A 334 -17.26 -14.76 -9.45
C PHE A 334 -16.82 -15.15 -8.04
N VAL A 335 -15.55 -14.93 -7.70
CA VAL A 335 -14.95 -15.30 -6.42
C VAL A 335 -14.55 -14.04 -5.66
N VAL A 336 -15.10 -13.86 -4.47
CA VAL A 336 -14.77 -12.73 -3.59
C VAL A 336 -14.08 -13.24 -2.33
N LEU A 337 -12.95 -12.59 -1.98
CA LEU A 337 -12.25 -12.78 -0.70
C LEU A 337 -12.02 -11.43 -0.03
N GLY A 338 -12.47 -11.28 1.20
CA GLY A 338 -12.22 -10.09 2.00
C GLY A 338 -13.20 -9.88 3.12
N THR A 339 -12.92 -8.86 3.93
CA THR A 339 -13.80 -8.39 5.01
C THR A 339 -13.94 -6.86 4.93
N GLY A 340 -14.96 -6.30 5.56
CA GLY A 340 -15.13 -4.85 5.58
C GLY A 340 -16.45 -4.38 6.16
N GLU A 341 -17.16 -3.54 5.42
CA GLU A 341 -18.44 -3.01 5.85
C GLU A 341 -19.53 -4.09 5.76
N GLU A 342 -20.29 -4.26 6.83
CA GLU A 342 -21.32 -5.30 6.97
C GLU A 342 -22.30 -5.35 5.79
N ARG A 343 -22.67 -4.19 5.24
CA ARG A 343 -23.56 -4.10 4.07
C ARG A 343 -22.99 -4.82 2.84
N TYR A 344 -21.67 -4.70 2.61
CA TYR A 344 -21.02 -5.37 1.49
C TYR A 344 -20.75 -6.84 1.75
N GLU A 345 -20.40 -7.20 2.98
CA GLU A 345 -20.30 -8.60 3.37
C GLU A 345 -21.65 -9.32 3.20
N ASN A 346 -22.75 -8.73 3.65
CA ASN A 346 -24.09 -9.28 3.50
C ASN A 346 -24.53 -9.32 2.03
N MET A 347 -24.17 -8.34 1.23
CA MET A 347 -24.42 -8.34 -0.23
C MET A 347 -23.74 -9.52 -0.91
N VAL A 348 -22.45 -9.76 -0.64
CA VAL A 348 -21.71 -10.86 -1.26
C VAL A 348 -22.27 -12.22 -0.79
N ARG A 349 -22.60 -12.39 0.52
CA ARG A 349 -23.26 -13.60 1.04
C ARG A 349 -24.62 -13.85 0.39
N HIS A 350 -25.38 -12.78 0.11
CA HIS A 350 -26.68 -12.90 -0.58
C HIS A 350 -26.52 -13.43 -2.01
N PHE A 351 -25.53 -12.95 -2.76
CA PHE A 351 -25.30 -13.41 -4.12
C PHE A 351 -24.71 -14.82 -4.17
N ASP A 352 -23.89 -15.21 -3.21
CA ASP A 352 -23.45 -16.60 -3.01
C ASP A 352 -24.64 -17.53 -2.77
N TRP A 353 -25.52 -17.18 -1.84
CA TRP A 353 -26.75 -17.96 -1.60
C TRP A 353 -27.65 -18.04 -2.83
N LYS A 354 -27.80 -16.95 -3.58
CA LYS A 354 -28.68 -16.87 -4.75
C LYS A 354 -28.11 -17.59 -5.98
N TYR A 355 -26.80 -17.58 -6.15
CA TYR A 355 -26.08 -18.07 -7.34
C TYR A 355 -24.91 -19.00 -6.96
N GLY A 356 -25.10 -19.91 -6.00
CA GLY A 356 -24.06 -20.71 -5.37
C GLY A 356 -23.21 -21.59 -6.29
N ASP A 357 -23.63 -21.86 -7.53
CA ASP A 357 -22.81 -22.53 -8.55
C ASP A 357 -21.91 -21.57 -9.34
N LYS A 358 -22.16 -20.25 -9.23
CA LYS A 358 -21.46 -19.19 -9.95
C LYS A 358 -20.70 -18.22 -9.03
N VAL A 359 -21.18 -17.96 -7.81
CA VAL A 359 -20.61 -16.98 -6.88
C VAL A 359 -20.08 -17.68 -5.64
N ALA A 360 -18.88 -17.32 -5.18
CA ALA A 360 -18.30 -17.80 -3.92
C ALA A 360 -17.87 -16.62 -3.04
N ALA A 361 -18.51 -16.50 -1.88
CA ALA A 361 -18.25 -15.47 -0.87
C ALA A 361 -17.31 -15.98 0.22
N ASN A 362 -16.10 -15.48 0.28
CA ASN A 362 -15.11 -15.81 1.30
C ASN A 362 -14.89 -14.59 2.20
N ILE A 363 -15.73 -14.47 3.25
CA ILE A 363 -15.77 -13.29 4.13
C ILE A 363 -14.85 -13.49 5.33
N TYR A 364 -13.55 -13.55 5.05
CA TYR A 364 -12.46 -13.63 6.01
C TYR A 364 -11.14 -13.20 5.37
N TYR A 365 -10.11 -13.02 6.17
CA TYR A 365 -8.76 -12.79 5.69
C TYR A 365 -8.05 -14.14 5.48
N SER A 366 -7.51 -14.35 4.29
CA SER A 366 -6.66 -15.51 3.99
C SER A 366 -5.64 -15.17 2.92
N ASP A 367 -4.39 -15.12 3.32
CA ASP A 367 -3.27 -14.92 2.41
C ASP A 367 -3.17 -16.10 1.42
N ALA A 368 -3.20 -17.32 1.92
CA ALA A 368 -3.12 -18.54 1.09
C ALA A 368 -4.25 -18.62 0.05
N LEU A 369 -5.49 -18.26 0.40
CA LEU A 369 -6.60 -18.24 -0.57
C LEU A 369 -6.42 -17.13 -1.61
N SER A 370 -5.85 -15.98 -1.23
CA SER A 370 -5.58 -14.91 -2.20
C SER A 370 -4.64 -15.37 -3.32
N HIS A 371 -3.57 -16.07 -2.98
CA HIS A 371 -2.64 -16.68 -3.96
C HIS A 371 -3.34 -17.66 -4.90
N LYS A 372 -4.23 -18.51 -4.36
CA LYS A 372 -5.03 -19.44 -5.16
C LYS A 372 -5.95 -18.69 -6.13
N ILE A 373 -6.59 -17.60 -5.69
CA ILE A 373 -7.46 -16.77 -6.53
C ILE A 373 -6.65 -16.13 -7.67
N TYR A 374 -5.49 -15.53 -7.38
CA TYR A 374 -4.62 -15.00 -8.44
C TYR A 374 -4.16 -16.08 -9.43
N ALA A 375 -3.86 -17.30 -8.96
CA ALA A 375 -3.42 -18.38 -9.83
C ALA A 375 -4.56 -19.02 -10.64
N ALA A 376 -5.77 -19.05 -10.11
CA ALA A 376 -6.91 -19.78 -10.70
C ALA A 376 -7.78 -18.93 -11.63
N CYS A 377 -8.04 -17.67 -11.26
CA CYS A 377 -8.96 -16.81 -12.01
C CYS A 377 -8.40 -16.44 -13.39
N ASP A 378 -9.30 -16.23 -14.35
CA ASP A 378 -8.95 -15.74 -15.70
C ASP A 378 -8.85 -14.21 -15.69
N ALA A 379 -9.77 -13.55 -14.98
CA ALA A 379 -9.80 -12.10 -14.83
C ALA A 379 -9.83 -11.67 -13.37
N TYR A 380 -9.44 -10.43 -13.12
CA TYR A 380 -9.40 -9.82 -11.80
C TYR A 380 -10.06 -8.45 -11.82
N LEU A 381 -11.13 -8.25 -11.03
CA LEU A 381 -11.95 -7.03 -11.08
C LEU A 381 -11.54 -6.02 -10.00
N MET A 382 -11.26 -4.78 -10.40
CA MET A 382 -10.97 -3.65 -9.52
C MET A 382 -11.71 -2.38 -9.96
N PRO A 383 -13.00 -2.23 -9.63
CA PRO A 383 -13.83 -1.07 -10.03
C PRO A 383 -13.70 0.10 -9.06
N SER A 384 -12.54 0.34 -8.50
CA SER A 384 -12.30 1.25 -7.39
C SER A 384 -12.73 2.69 -7.70
N LEU A 385 -13.36 3.36 -6.71
CA LEU A 385 -13.69 4.78 -6.76
C LEU A 385 -12.40 5.63 -6.81
N PHE A 386 -11.41 5.25 -6.04
CA PHE A 386 -10.03 5.73 -6.13
C PHE A 386 -9.08 4.62 -5.67
N GLU A 387 -7.90 4.56 -6.30
CA GLU A 387 -6.87 3.56 -5.98
C GLU A 387 -5.49 4.20 -6.11
N PRO A 388 -4.87 4.64 -4.99
CA PRO A 388 -3.60 5.35 -5.07
C PRO A 388 -2.53 4.60 -5.88
N CYS A 389 -2.33 3.34 -5.62
CA CYS A 389 -1.49 2.44 -6.39
C CYS A 389 -2.24 1.18 -6.82
N GLY A 390 -2.76 0.42 -5.83
CA GLY A 390 -3.16 -0.95 -6.00
C GLY A 390 -1.95 -1.89 -6.12
N LEU A 391 -2.01 -3.02 -5.42
CA LEU A 391 -1.01 -4.09 -5.56
C LEU A 391 -1.63 -5.31 -6.23
N SER A 392 -2.92 -5.52 -6.02
CA SER A 392 -3.63 -6.71 -6.50
C SER A 392 -3.62 -6.85 -8.02
N GLN A 393 -3.71 -5.75 -8.78
CA GLN A 393 -3.57 -5.81 -10.24
C GLN A 393 -2.15 -6.17 -10.68
N LEU A 394 -1.13 -5.72 -9.95
CA LEU A 394 0.27 -6.07 -10.24
C LEU A 394 0.51 -7.57 -10.02
N ILE A 395 -0.05 -8.11 -8.92
CA ILE A 395 -0.02 -9.54 -8.61
C ILE A 395 -0.81 -10.31 -9.67
N ALA A 396 -2.01 -9.86 -10.04
CA ALA A 396 -2.83 -10.47 -11.07
C ALA A 396 -2.08 -10.55 -12.41
N LEU A 397 -1.44 -9.46 -12.85
CA LEU A 397 -0.60 -9.43 -14.06
C LEU A 397 0.52 -10.47 -13.97
N ARG A 398 1.23 -10.54 -12.85
CA ARG A 398 2.31 -11.51 -12.62
C ARG A 398 1.84 -12.97 -12.70
N TYR A 399 0.60 -13.24 -12.22
CA TYR A 399 -0.03 -14.57 -12.28
C TYR A 399 -0.79 -14.85 -13.59
N GLY A 400 -0.73 -13.94 -14.56
CA GLY A 400 -1.45 -14.08 -15.84
C GLY A 400 -2.97 -14.06 -15.68
N THR A 401 -3.46 -13.39 -14.65
CA THR A 401 -4.88 -13.10 -14.42
C THR A 401 -5.16 -11.70 -14.91
N VAL A 402 -6.02 -11.56 -15.91
CA VAL A 402 -6.19 -10.32 -16.67
C VAL A 402 -6.97 -9.29 -15.87
N PRO A 403 -6.40 -8.13 -15.52
CA PRO A 403 -7.13 -7.10 -14.78
C PRO A 403 -8.24 -6.45 -15.61
N ILE A 404 -9.39 -6.22 -14.96
CA ILE A 404 -10.48 -5.37 -15.44
C ILE A 404 -10.63 -4.26 -14.42
N VAL A 405 -10.28 -3.02 -14.77
CA VAL A 405 -10.10 -1.96 -13.80
C VAL A 405 -10.81 -0.67 -14.19
N ARG A 406 -11.13 0.16 -13.19
CA ARG A 406 -11.45 1.56 -13.46
C ARG A 406 -10.17 2.37 -13.63
N GLU A 407 -10.15 3.33 -14.55
CA GLU A 407 -9.02 4.22 -14.83
C GLU A 407 -8.86 5.28 -13.74
N THR A 408 -8.20 4.92 -12.63
CA THR A 408 -7.88 5.83 -11.53
C THR A 408 -6.54 5.45 -10.91
N GLY A 409 -5.76 6.43 -10.48
CA GLY A 409 -4.49 6.26 -9.79
C GLY A 409 -3.60 5.21 -10.43
N GLY A 410 -3.03 4.33 -9.61
CA GLY A 410 -2.11 3.29 -10.08
C GLY A 410 -2.75 2.25 -10.99
N LEU A 411 -4.06 2.07 -10.98
CA LEU A 411 -4.74 1.18 -11.94
C LEU A 411 -4.59 1.68 -13.37
N LYS A 412 -4.73 3.00 -13.58
CA LYS A 412 -4.51 3.63 -14.89
C LYS A 412 -3.05 3.54 -15.33
N ASP A 413 -2.11 3.67 -14.40
CA ASP A 413 -0.67 3.65 -14.72
C ASP A 413 -0.15 2.25 -15.03
N THR A 414 -0.82 1.20 -14.53
CA THR A 414 -0.28 -0.17 -14.55
C THR A 414 -1.05 -1.14 -15.43
N VAL A 415 -2.31 -0.84 -15.77
CA VAL A 415 -3.13 -1.68 -16.64
C VAL A 415 -3.35 -0.98 -17.96
N GLN A 416 -2.66 -1.44 -19.01
CA GLN A 416 -2.82 -0.93 -20.34
C GLN A 416 -4.08 -1.55 -21.00
N PRO A 417 -5.08 -0.75 -21.44
CA PRO A 417 -6.28 -1.27 -22.06
C PRO A 417 -5.97 -2.08 -23.33
N TYR A 418 -6.70 -3.18 -23.52
CA TYR A 418 -6.61 -3.97 -24.74
C TYR A 418 -7.10 -3.17 -25.94
N ASN A 419 -6.25 -3.08 -26.96
CA ASN A 419 -6.58 -2.51 -28.26
C ASN A 419 -6.60 -3.64 -29.31
N GLU A 420 -7.78 -3.96 -29.82
CA GLU A 420 -7.96 -5.06 -30.77
C GLU A 420 -7.36 -4.80 -32.17
N TYR A 421 -7.19 -3.53 -32.55
CA TYR A 421 -6.64 -3.14 -33.86
C TYR A 421 -5.12 -3.26 -33.89
N GLU A 422 -4.47 -2.93 -32.74
CA GLU A 422 -3.02 -2.99 -32.60
C GLU A 422 -2.55 -4.30 -31.94
N SER A 423 -3.49 -5.09 -31.41
CA SER A 423 -3.20 -6.28 -30.58
C SER A 423 -2.24 -5.97 -29.43
N THR A 424 -2.46 -4.84 -28.72
CA THR A 424 -1.69 -4.39 -27.55
C THR A 424 -2.54 -4.45 -26.28
N GLY A 425 -1.95 -4.12 -25.12
CA GLY A 425 -2.64 -4.06 -23.83
C GLY A 425 -2.44 -5.29 -22.96
N THR A 426 -2.62 -5.08 -21.64
CA THR A 426 -2.40 -6.06 -20.57
C THR A 426 -3.66 -6.38 -19.77
N GLY A 427 -4.76 -5.65 -20.03
CA GLY A 427 -6.03 -5.81 -19.35
C GLY A 427 -7.15 -5.03 -20.03
N PHE A 428 -8.21 -4.77 -19.29
CA PHE A 428 -9.36 -4.00 -19.74
C PHE A 428 -9.64 -2.87 -18.76
N SER A 429 -10.16 -1.74 -19.25
CA SER A 429 -10.47 -0.61 -18.38
C SER A 429 -11.76 0.11 -18.79
N PHE A 430 -12.35 0.83 -17.85
CA PHE A 430 -13.45 1.76 -18.03
C PHE A 430 -13.16 3.08 -17.27
N THR A 431 -13.70 4.19 -17.76
CA THR A 431 -13.31 5.52 -17.30
C THR A 431 -14.22 6.03 -16.17
N ASN A 432 -15.54 6.03 -16.40
CA ASN A 432 -16.47 6.63 -15.45
C ASN A 432 -16.79 5.67 -14.30
N TYR A 433 -17.03 6.20 -13.10
CA TYR A 433 -17.53 5.41 -11.97
C TYR A 433 -19.00 5.07 -12.21
N ASN A 434 -19.21 4.05 -13.05
CA ASN A 434 -20.53 3.66 -13.55
C ASN A 434 -20.65 2.14 -13.67
N ALA A 435 -21.73 1.58 -13.12
CA ALA A 435 -21.95 0.13 -13.05
C ALA A 435 -22.12 -0.52 -14.44
N HIS A 436 -22.81 0.15 -15.38
CA HIS A 436 -22.99 -0.40 -16.73
C HIS A 436 -21.74 -0.28 -17.60
N GLU A 437 -20.90 0.76 -17.41
CA GLU A 437 -19.59 0.78 -18.07
C GLU A 437 -18.72 -0.38 -17.60
N MET A 438 -18.71 -0.63 -16.28
CA MET A 438 -18.04 -1.81 -15.69
C MET A 438 -18.58 -3.11 -16.32
N LEU A 439 -19.89 -3.30 -16.33
CA LEU A 439 -20.53 -4.51 -16.87
C LEU A 439 -20.21 -4.70 -18.35
N ASN A 440 -20.30 -3.63 -19.16
CA ASN A 440 -19.97 -3.68 -20.58
C ASN A 440 -18.49 -4.03 -20.81
N THR A 441 -17.59 -3.54 -19.96
CA THR A 441 -16.17 -3.87 -20.02
C THR A 441 -15.91 -5.34 -19.65
N ILE A 442 -16.62 -5.87 -18.65
CA ILE A 442 -16.59 -7.31 -18.31
C ILE A 442 -17.07 -8.13 -19.51
N ARG A 443 -18.20 -7.79 -20.11
CA ARG A 443 -18.76 -8.47 -21.29
C ARG A 443 -17.85 -8.40 -22.52
N TYR A 444 -17.15 -7.29 -22.71
CA TYR A 444 -16.12 -7.20 -23.75
C TYR A 444 -14.95 -8.15 -23.46
N ALA A 445 -14.49 -8.21 -22.22
CA ALA A 445 -13.48 -9.18 -21.81
C ALA A 445 -13.94 -10.64 -21.99
N GLU A 446 -15.21 -10.95 -21.69
CA GLU A 446 -15.83 -12.26 -21.96
C GLU A 446 -15.82 -12.60 -23.44
N HIS A 447 -16.22 -11.65 -24.29
CA HIS A 447 -16.18 -11.83 -25.77
C HIS A 447 -14.76 -12.20 -26.23
N ILE A 448 -13.74 -11.49 -25.76
CA ILE A 448 -12.34 -11.83 -26.10
C ILE A 448 -11.93 -13.18 -25.53
N TYR A 449 -12.37 -13.52 -24.32
CA TYR A 449 -12.07 -14.80 -23.67
C TYR A 449 -12.67 -15.99 -24.42
N TYR A 450 -13.95 -15.91 -24.82
CA TYR A 450 -14.67 -17.02 -25.44
C TYR A 450 -14.44 -17.11 -26.95
N ASP A 451 -14.56 -15.99 -27.64
CA ASP A 451 -14.61 -15.98 -29.10
C ASP A 451 -13.24 -15.71 -29.72
N ARG A 452 -12.31 -15.11 -29.00
CA ARG A 452 -10.98 -14.71 -29.50
C ARG A 452 -9.85 -15.23 -28.61
N LYS A 453 -9.89 -16.51 -28.26
CA LYS A 453 -8.97 -17.12 -27.29
C LYS A 453 -7.47 -16.91 -27.58
N ARG A 454 -7.10 -16.78 -28.87
CA ARG A 454 -5.70 -16.46 -29.23
C ARG A 454 -5.30 -15.06 -28.77
N GLU A 455 -6.19 -14.09 -28.92
CA GLU A 455 -5.94 -12.72 -28.46
C GLU A 455 -5.92 -12.66 -26.93
N TRP A 456 -6.84 -13.34 -26.25
CA TRP A 456 -6.80 -13.48 -24.80
C TRP A 456 -5.44 -13.99 -24.32
N ASN A 457 -4.93 -15.07 -24.92
CA ASN A 457 -3.62 -15.62 -24.57
C ASN A 457 -2.48 -14.62 -24.77
N LYS A 458 -2.53 -13.79 -25.83
CA LYS A 458 -1.54 -12.72 -26.04
C LYS A 458 -1.61 -11.62 -24.96
N ILE A 459 -2.82 -11.28 -24.48
CA ILE A 459 -2.99 -10.37 -23.35
C ILE A 459 -2.30 -10.94 -22.11
N VAL A 460 -2.54 -12.23 -21.82
CA VAL A 460 -1.87 -12.92 -20.70
C VAL A 460 -0.36 -12.97 -20.86
N ASP A 461 0.15 -13.28 -22.07
CA ASP A 461 1.59 -13.30 -22.36
C ASP A 461 2.23 -11.91 -22.03
N ARG A 462 1.58 -10.81 -22.47
CA ARG A 462 2.06 -9.45 -22.19
C ARG A 462 1.97 -9.10 -20.71
N ALA A 463 0.85 -9.46 -20.05
CA ALA A 463 0.66 -9.26 -18.63
C ALA A 463 1.80 -9.88 -17.80
N MET A 464 2.09 -11.17 -18.06
CA MET A 464 3.16 -11.89 -17.36
C MET A 464 4.59 -11.40 -17.71
N ALA A 465 4.76 -10.78 -18.88
CA ALA A 465 6.05 -10.23 -19.32
C ALA A 465 6.35 -8.83 -18.75
N THR A 466 5.33 -8.13 -18.22
CA THR A 466 5.54 -6.79 -17.66
C THR A 466 6.23 -6.89 -16.30
N ASP A 467 7.28 -6.11 -16.11
CA ASP A 467 8.06 -6.09 -14.86
C ASP A 467 7.55 -5.00 -13.90
N TYR A 468 6.86 -5.43 -12.86
CA TYR A 468 6.47 -4.61 -11.71
C TYR A 468 7.19 -5.05 -10.43
N SER A 469 8.40 -5.59 -10.53
CA SER A 469 9.22 -5.86 -9.36
C SER A 469 9.67 -4.56 -8.67
N TRP A 470 9.96 -4.65 -7.39
CA TRP A 470 10.53 -3.54 -6.62
C TRP A 470 11.83 -3.00 -7.21
N LYS A 471 12.57 -3.76 -8.02
CA LYS A 471 13.82 -3.31 -8.64
C LYS A 471 13.60 -2.05 -9.50
N VAL A 472 12.51 -1.97 -10.24
CA VAL A 472 12.18 -0.81 -11.08
C VAL A 472 11.85 0.41 -10.21
N SER A 473 10.97 0.22 -9.22
CA SER A 473 10.57 1.32 -8.32
C SER A 473 11.72 1.81 -7.45
N ALA A 474 12.54 0.90 -6.92
CA ALA A 474 13.71 1.24 -6.12
C ALA A 474 14.69 2.15 -6.87
N GLY A 475 14.92 1.92 -8.17
CA GLY A 475 15.75 2.80 -8.99
C GLY A 475 15.28 4.25 -8.98
N LYS A 476 13.95 4.49 -9.11
CA LYS A 476 13.36 5.84 -9.07
C LYS A 476 13.53 6.50 -7.68
N TYR A 477 13.39 5.73 -6.60
CA TYR A 477 13.65 6.23 -5.25
C TYR A 477 15.13 6.57 -5.04
N GLN A 478 16.06 5.75 -5.52
CA GLN A 478 17.49 6.02 -5.44
C GLN A 478 17.87 7.30 -6.19
N GLU A 479 17.35 7.52 -7.40
CA GLU A 479 17.54 8.76 -8.16
C GLU A 479 17.05 9.99 -7.38
N MET A 480 15.91 9.86 -6.70
CA MET A 480 15.37 10.94 -5.85
C MET A 480 16.25 11.19 -4.62
N TYR A 481 16.72 10.14 -3.95
CA TYR A 481 17.61 10.29 -2.80
C TYR A 481 18.93 10.94 -3.21
N ASP A 482 19.51 10.51 -4.33
CA ASP A 482 20.73 11.12 -4.85
C ASP A 482 20.54 12.61 -5.17
N TRP A 483 19.41 12.98 -5.75
CA TRP A 483 19.09 14.38 -6.03
C TRP A 483 18.94 15.22 -4.76
N LEU A 484 18.40 14.67 -3.67
CA LEU A 484 18.18 15.40 -2.41
C LEU A 484 19.45 15.54 -1.56
N ILE A 485 20.32 14.55 -1.60
CA ILE A 485 21.50 14.49 -0.72
C ILE A 485 22.76 15.03 -1.43
N GLY A 486 22.80 15.02 -2.75
CA GLY A 486 23.90 15.49 -3.59
C GLY A 486 24.80 14.37 -3.98
#